data_2719c6d17d0600398fcdd9ae68d47ca9
#
_entry.id   2719c6d17d0600398fcdd9ae68d47ca9
#
_cell.length_a   1.000
_cell.length_b   1.000
_cell.length_c   1.000
_cell.angle_alpha   90.00
_cell.angle_beta   90.00
_cell.angle_gamma   90.00
#
_symmetry.space_group_name_H-M   'P 1'
#
loop_
_entity.id
_entity.type
_entity.pdbx_description
1 polymer ?
#
loop_
_entity_poly.entity_id
_entity_poly.type
_entity_poly.pdbx_seq_one_letter_code
_entity_poly.pdbx_strand_id
1 'polypeptide(L)'
;MQKCFLFHLSSKFFNTPKKRTEAKPTMGTNSNNNNNTNNNRNSNTFSRKKGLIHGYLLLYNLIQSLGWTAVLASALRAVLLPASSNFGRTTNWQERLTTVYDHSSMFVKPFQILSLMETLHAVFGFVRSPVLPSVLQWMGRTHVLMCVTDSVMPLQKTTAAGVLILCWAITECVRYPCYALGILNATPKWLLYLRYTLFIPLYPLGAASEMKLMYDSIGFVKRVEMYYVHMPNVLNFAFDYSWFLYLVLVVYPFMFAQLYFYMFHQRRRKLKTKKA
;
A
#
# COMPACT_ATOMS: atom_id res chain seq x y z
N MET A 1 -0.54 -0.68 -5.27
CA MET A 1 -1.42 -1.13 -6.39
C MET A 1 -2.80 -0.47 -6.36
N GLN A 2 -3.41 -0.27 -5.23
CA GLN A 2 -4.75 0.37 -5.06
C GLN A 2 -4.79 1.88 -5.34
N LYS A 3 -3.65 2.58 -5.44
CA LYS A 3 -3.61 4.05 -5.68
C LYS A 3 -4.28 4.53 -6.99
N CYS A 4 -4.73 3.63 -7.83
CA CYS A 4 -5.33 3.96 -9.13
C CYS A 4 -6.85 3.87 -9.20
N PHE A 5 -7.51 3.26 -8.21
CA PHE A 5 -8.94 2.97 -8.29
C PHE A 5 -9.83 4.20 -8.12
N LEU A 6 -9.53 5.04 -7.15
CA LEU A 6 -10.35 6.23 -6.84
C LEU A 6 -10.01 7.44 -7.70
N PHE A 7 -8.98 7.36 -8.55
CA PHE A 7 -8.75 8.37 -9.58
C PHE A 7 -9.92 8.46 -10.56
N HIS A 8 -10.65 7.38 -10.78
CA HIS A 8 -11.81 7.37 -11.67
C HIS A 8 -13.08 7.96 -11.00
N LEU A 9 -13.27 7.79 -9.70
CA LEU A 9 -14.36 8.43 -8.94
C LEU A 9 -14.09 9.93 -8.74
N SER A 10 -12.84 10.31 -8.47
CA SER A 10 -12.44 11.72 -8.31
C SER A 10 -12.45 12.49 -9.63
N SER A 11 -12.14 11.85 -10.77
CA SER A 11 -12.12 12.53 -12.08
C SER A 11 -13.52 12.93 -12.57
N LYS A 12 -14.59 12.27 -12.10
CA LYS A 12 -15.98 12.67 -12.40
C LYS A 12 -16.44 13.88 -11.58
N PHE A 13 -15.82 14.14 -10.42
CA PHE A 13 -16.18 15.26 -9.56
C PHE A 13 -15.32 16.52 -9.76
N PHE A 14 -14.16 16.46 -10.42
CA PHE A 14 -13.22 17.58 -10.54
C PHE A 14 -12.83 17.96 -11.97
N ASN A 15 -13.55 17.53 -13.00
CA ASN A 15 -13.35 18.03 -14.36
C ASN A 15 -14.11 19.34 -14.61
N THR A 16 -13.61 20.44 -14.10
CA THR A 16 -13.83 21.76 -14.70
C THR A 16 -12.64 22.04 -15.64
N PRO A 17 -12.86 22.23 -16.96
CA PRO A 17 -11.79 22.61 -17.87
C PRO A 17 -11.38 24.06 -17.59
N LYS A 18 -10.15 24.26 -17.08
CA LYS A 18 -9.53 25.59 -17.09
C LYS A 18 -9.33 26.02 -18.54
N LYS A 19 -10.18 26.89 -19.03
CA LYS A 19 -9.97 27.65 -20.29
C LYS A 19 -8.63 28.40 -20.18
N ARG A 20 -7.74 28.04 -21.05
CA ARG A 20 -6.48 28.77 -21.29
C ARG A 20 -6.86 30.00 -22.13
N THR A 21 -6.92 31.17 -21.51
CA THR A 21 -7.01 32.45 -22.21
C THR A 21 -5.63 32.75 -22.82
N GLU A 22 -5.54 32.66 -24.12
CA GLU A 22 -4.41 33.19 -24.87
C GLU A 22 -4.48 34.72 -24.89
N ALA A 23 -3.54 35.37 -24.20
CA ALA A 23 -3.36 36.83 -24.28
C ALA A 23 -2.35 37.12 -25.42
N LYS A 24 -2.79 37.95 -26.37
CA LYS A 24 -1.99 38.54 -27.42
C LYS A 24 -0.85 39.43 -26.85
N PRO A 25 0.34 39.47 -27.48
CA PRO A 25 1.42 40.33 -27.04
C PRO A 25 1.16 41.79 -27.48
N THR A 26 1.09 42.71 -26.52
CA THR A 26 1.24 44.15 -26.77
C THR A 26 2.69 44.55 -26.54
N MET A 27 3.27 45.23 -27.53
CA MET A 27 4.55 45.94 -27.50
C MET A 27 4.50 47.08 -26.48
N GLY A 28 5.50 47.17 -25.61
CA GLY A 28 5.63 48.28 -24.64
C GLY A 28 6.96 48.23 -23.88
N THR A 29 7.92 48.99 -24.36
CA THR A 29 9.01 49.74 -23.72
C THR A 29 9.61 49.31 -22.36
N ASN A 30 10.93 49.11 -22.41
CA ASN A 30 12.01 49.29 -21.42
C ASN A 30 11.62 49.78 -20.01
N SER A 31 11.69 48.86 -19.05
CA SER A 31 12.10 49.09 -17.63
C SER A 31 12.17 47.73 -16.95
N ASN A 32 13.34 47.09 -16.79
CA ASN A 32 13.40 45.92 -15.92
C ASN A 32 14.79 45.27 -15.85
N ASN A 33 15.73 45.85 -15.10
CA ASN A 33 16.88 45.07 -14.60
C ASN A 33 16.63 44.46 -13.23
N ASN A 34 15.61 44.92 -12.47
CA ASN A 34 15.32 44.43 -11.11
C ASN A 34 14.39 43.20 -11.10
N ASN A 35 13.62 42.95 -12.14
CA ASN A 35 12.70 41.78 -12.20
C ASN A 35 13.43 40.48 -12.57
N ASN A 36 14.57 40.54 -13.24
CA ASN A 36 15.34 39.34 -13.65
C ASN A 36 16.07 38.66 -12.52
N THR A 37 16.56 39.41 -11.53
CA THR A 37 17.24 38.86 -10.35
C THR A 37 16.28 38.16 -9.38
N ASN A 38 15.06 38.67 -9.23
CA ASN A 38 14.03 38.06 -8.39
C ASN A 38 13.43 36.79 -9.04
N ASN A 39 13.27 36.77 -10.36
CA ASN A 39 12.82 35.58 -11.09
C ASN A 39 13.87 34.45 -11.04
N ASN A 40 15.15 34.75 -11.13
CA ASN A 40 16.23 33.76 -11.02
C ASN A 40 16.37 33.21 -9.59
N ARG A 41 16.21 34.03 -8.54
CA ARG A 41 16.21 33.56 -7.16
C ARG A 41 15.01 32.64 -6.87
N ASN A 42 13.82 32.99 -7.36
CA ASN A 42 12.61 32.16 -7.18
C ASN A 42 12.68 30.85 -7.95
N SER A 43 13.23 30.85 -9.18
CA SER A 43 13.44 29.61 -9.96
C SER A 43 14.46 28.67 -9.32
N ASN A 44 15.56 29.20 -8.81
CA ASN A 44 16.58 28.42 -8.10
C ASN A 44 16.08 27.84 -6.78
N THR A 45 15.29 28.60 -6.01
CA THR A 45 14.68 28.13 -4.75
C THR A 45 13.66 27.02 -5.01
N PHE A 46 12.85 27.14 -6.06
CA PHE A 46 11.86 26.15 -6.46
C PHE A 46 12.51 24.86 -6.98
N SER A 47 13.59 24.98 -7.75
CA SER A 47 14.38 23.83 -8.23
C SER A 47 15.03 23.10 -7.08
N ARG A 48 15.63 23.80 -6.11
CA ARG A 48 16.25 23.22 -4.93
C ARG A 48 15.25 22.49 -4.02
N LYS A 49 14.05 23.05 -3.79
CA LYS A 49 12.98 22.39 -3.05
C LYS A 49 12.52 21.09 -3.70
N LYS A 50 12.40 21.06 -5.03
CA LYS A 50 12.09 19.82 -5.77
C LYS A 50 13.18 18.76 -5.59
N GLY A 51 14.44 19.14 -5.65
CA GLY A 51 15.57 18.23 -5.43
C GLY A 51 15.56 17.60 -4.05
N LEU A 52 15.31 18.38 -2.99
CA LEU A 52 15.19 17.88 -1.63
C LEU A 52 14.03 16.89 -1.44
N ILE A 53 12.85 17.20 -2.01
CA ILE A 53 11.70 16.29 -1.96
C ILE A 53 11.99 14.97 -2.70
N HIS A 54 12.64 15.03 -3.87
CA HIS A 54 13.04 13.82 -4.60
C HIS A 54 14.05 12.98 -3.82
N GLY A 55 15.07 13.62 -3.21
CA GLY A 55 16.03 12.94 -2.35
C GLY A 55 15.39 12.26 -1.13
N TYR A 56 14.50 12.96 -0.46
CA TYR A 56 13.71 12.40 0.65
C TYR A 56 12.84 11.21 0.22
N LEU A 57 12.07 11.35 -0.88
CA LEU A 57 11.24 10.27 -1.38
C LEU A 57 12.08 9.06 -1.84
N LEU A 58 13.25 9.29 -2.42
CA LEU A 58 14.17 8.23 -2.78
C LEU A 58 14.63 7.46 -1.53
N LEU A 59 15.11 8.17 -0.51
CA LEU A 59 15.55 7.57 0.76
C LEU A 59 14.43 6.77 1.41
N TYR A 60 13.21 7.33 1.49
CA TYR A 60 12.04 6.63 2.01
C TYR A 60 11.76 5.33 1.26
N ASN A 61 11.74 5.36 -0.09
CA ASN A 61 11.48 4.16 -0.89
C ASN A 61 12.61 3.12 -0.77
N LEU A 62 13.85 3.53 -0.57
CA LEU A 62 14.97 2.61 -0.31
C LEU A 62 14.83 1.94 1.06
N ILE A 63 14.51 2.69 2.11
CA ILE A 63 14.27 2.14 3.46
C ILE A 63 13.12 1.12 3.42
N GLN A 64 12.01 1.47 2.79
CA GLN A 64 10.88 0.55 2.63
C GLN A 64 11.25 -0.69 1.81
N SER A 65 12.05 -0.52 0.74
CA SER A 65 12.52 -1.65 -0.08
C SER A 65 13.37 -2.61 0.75
N LEU A 66 14.32 -2.11 1.53
CA LEU A 66 15.16 -2.94 2.42
C LEU A 66 14.33 -3.63 3.49
N GLY A 67 13.39 -2.92 4.11
CA GLY A 67 12.51 -3.47 5.14
C GLY A 67 11.63 -4.61 4.62
N TRP A 68 10.97 -4.40 3.49
CA TRP A 68 10.14 -5.45 2.88
C TRP A 68 10.96 -6.62 2.32
N THR A 69 12.20 -6.37 1.92
CA THR A 69 13.15 -7.45 1.57
C THR A 69 13.50 -8.29 2.81
N ALA A 70 13.69 -7.66 3.98
CA ALA A 70 13.90 -8.37 5.24
C ALA A 70 12.65 -9.19 5.64
N VAL A 71 11.44 -8.63 5.47
CA VAL A 71 10.18 -9.38 5.66
C VAL A 71 10.13 -10.60 4.74
N LEU A 72 10.43 -10.44 3.45
CA LEU A 72 10.42 -11.54 2.49
C LEU A 72 11.47 -12.59 2.83
N ALA A 73 12.68 -12.18 3.18
CA ALA A 73 13.76 -13.08 3.54
C ALA A 73 13.43 -13.91 4.80
N SER A 74 12.85 -13.27 5.83
CA SER A 74 12.41 -13.96 7.04
C SER A 74 11.25 -14.94 6.78
N ALA A 75 10.29 -14.55 5.95
CA ALA A 75 9.17 -15.40 5.54
C ALA A 75 9.64 -16.60 4.73
N LEU A 76 10.54 -16.40 3.75
CA LEU A 76 11.11 -17.47 2.95
C LEU A 76 11.98 -18.41 3.80
N ARG A 77 12.75 -17.87 4.75
CA ARG A 77 13.50 -18.68 5.70
C ARG A 77 12.59 -19.61 6.49
N ALA A 78 11.46 -19.13 6.99
CA ALA A 78 10.49 -19.95 7.71
C ALA A 78 9.91 -21.09 6.85
N VAL A 79 9.67 -20.84 5.56
CA VAL A 79 9.12 -21.84 4.63
C VAL A 79 10.17 -22.81 4.13
N LEU A 80 11.39 -22.35 3.82
CA LEU A 80 12.42 -23.16 3.14
C LEU A 80 13.30 -23.93 4.13
N LEU A 81 13.61 -23.33 5.29
CA LEU A 81 14.49 -23.96 6.28
C LEU A 81 13.66 -24.60 7.40
N PRO A 82 13.78 -25.90 7.65
CA PRO A 82 13.12 -26.56 8.79
C PRO A 82 13.66 -25.97 10.10
N ALA A 83 12.77 -25.77 11.08
CA ALA A 83 13.21 -25.42 12.43
C ALA A 83 14.17 -26.50 12.97
N SER A 84 15.27 -26.07 13.59
CA SER A 84 16.32 -26.96 14.12
C SER A 84 15.80 -28.02 15.11
N SER A 85 14.70 -27.74 15.80
CA SER A 85 14.02 -28.67 16.72
C SER A 85 13.31 -29.84 16.04
N ASN A 86 13.12 -29.79 14.73
CA ASN A 86 12.42 -30.80 13.94
C ASN A 86 13.35 -31.55 12.98
N PHE A 87 14.62 -31.63 13.30
CA PHE A 87 15.60 -32.39 12.51
C PHE A 87 15.16 -33.87 12.47
N GLY A 88 14.73 -34.35 11.27
CA GLY A 88 14.23 -35.70 11.03
C GLY A 88 12.71 -35.82 10.88
N ARG A 89 11.91 -34.79 11.16
CA ARG A 89 10.48 -34.77 10.90
C ARG A 89 10.19 -34.07 9.58
N THR A 90 9.61 -34.78 8.62
CA THR A 90 9.13 -34.17 7.37
C THR A 90 7.92 -33.26 7.70
N THR A 91 8.17 -31.97 7.98
CA THR A 91 7.10 -31.00 8.16
C THR A 91 6.50 -30.65 6.79
N ASN A 92 5.18 -30.80 6.68
CA ASN A 92 4.45 -30.42 5.48
C ASN A 92 4.61 -28.91 5.22
N TRP A 93 4.59 -28.48 3.95
CA TRP A 93 4.67 -27.08 3.56
C TRP A 93 3.59 -26.20 4.25
N GLN A 94 2.43 -26.78 4.58
CA GLN A 94 1.37 -26.12 5.32
C GLN A 94 1.81 -25.74 6.75
N GLU A 95 2.46 -26.67 7.48
CA GLU A 95 3.00 -26.41 8.81
C GLU A 95 4.07 -25.32 8.79
N ARG A 96 4.89 -25.27 7.74
CA ARG A 96 5.89 -24.21 7.58
C ARG A 96 5.26 -22.85 7.36
N LEU A 97 4.15 -22.76 6.62
CA LEU A 97 3.41 -21.52 6.44
C LEU A 97 2.85 -20.97 7.76
N THR A 98 2.50 -21.83 8.72
CA THR A 98 1.99 -21.36 10.02
C THR A 98 3.05 -20.69 10.89
N THR A 99 4.34 -20.89 10.62
CA THR A 99 5.43 -20.25 11.35
C THR A 99 5.89 -18.91 10.75
N VAL A 100 5.42 -18.57 9.55
CA VAL A 100 5.84 -17.35 8.84
C VAL A 100 5.55 -16.09 9.63
N TYR A 101 4.38 -16.00 10.30
CA TYR A 101 4.04 -14.84 11.09
C TYR A 101 5.02 -14.61 12.24
N ASP A 102 5.36 -15.65 13.00
CA ASP A 102 6.28 -15.56 14.14
C ASP A 102 7.67 -15.05 13.71
N HIS A 103 8.17 -15.50 12.56
CA HIS A 103 9.47 -15.10 12.02
C HIS A 103 9.47 -13.69 11.40
N SER A 104 8.34 -13.24 10.87
CA SER A 104 8.25 -12.01 10.08
C SER A 104 7.62 -10.84 10.81
N SER A 105 6.86 -11.07 11.89
CA SER A 105 6.06 -10.06 12.60
C SER A 105 6.90 -8.88 13.09
N MET A 106 8.15 -9.14 13.55
CA MET A 106 9.09 -8.11 13.99
C MET A 106 9.39 -7.09 12.88
N PHE A 107 9.44 -7.51 11.63
CA PHE A 107 9.72 -6.64 10.49
C PHE A 107 8.44 -6.10 9.84
N VAL A 108 7.41 -6.94 9.65
CA VAL A 108 6.20 -6.53 8.92
C VAL A 108 5.45 -5.40 9.63
N LYS A 109 5.36 -5.44 10.97
CA LYS A 109 4.65 -4.42 11.75
C LYS A 109 5.22 -3.01 11.56
N PRO A 110 6.52 -2.74 11.84
CA PRO A 110 7.06 -1.39 11.70
C PRO A 110 7.02 -0.88 10.26
N PHE A 111 7.30 -1.72 9.26
CA PHE A 111 7.26 -1.28 7.86
C PHE A 111 5.83 -1.05 7.34
N GLN A 112 4.85 -1.79 7.87
CA GLN A 112 3.44 -1.51 7.61
C GLN A 112 3.00 -0.18 8.25
N ILE A 113 3.40 0.12 9.48
CA ILE A 113 3.13 1.42 10.12
C ILE A 113 3.82 2.55 9.35
N LEU A 114 5.10 2.36 8.99
CA LEU A 114 5.86 3.35 8.23
C LEU A 114 5.21 3.65 6.87
N SER A 115 4.46 2.72 6.29
CA SER A 115 3.71 2.96 5.04
C SER A 115 2.62 4.03 5.16
N LEU A 116 2.24 4.47 6.38
CA LEU A 116 1.41 5.67 6.61
C LEU A 116 2.03 6.91 5.95
N MET A 117 3.36 7.00 5.93
CA MET A 117 4.06 8.13 5.28
C MET A 117 3.66 8.29 3.81
N GLU A 118 3.30 7.21 3.09
CA GLU A 118 2.79 7.34 1.72
C GLU A 118 1.48 8.14 1.66
N THR A 119 0.62 7.95 2.65
CA THR A 119 -0.62 8.73 2.77
C THR A 119 -0.30 10.19 3.06
N LEU A 120 0.63 10.46 3.97
CA LEU A 120 1.08 11.81 4.29
C LEU A 120 1.74 12.49 3.09
N HIS A 121 2.56 11.77 2.31
CA HIS A 121 3.12 12.31 1.05
C HIS A 121 2.03 12.72 0.05
N ALA A 122 0.91 11.98 0.02
CA ALA A 122 -0.23 12.35 -0.83
C ALA A 122 -0.98 13.56 -0.27
N VAL A 123 -1.17 13.66 1.05
CA VAL A 123 -1.83 14.80 1.72
C VAL A 123 -1.01 16.08 1.51
N PHE A 124 0.30 16.03 1.71
CA PHE A 124 1.19 17.19 1.53
C PHE A 124 1.52 17.49 0.05
N GLY A 125 0.97 16.72 -0.89
CA GLY A 125 1.18 16.94 -2.32
C GLY A 125 2.59 16.63 -2.82
N PHE A 126 3.42 15.91 -2.05
CA PHE A 126 4.75 15.46 -2.50
C PHE A 126 4.64 14.43 -3.62
N VAL A 127 3.55 13.66 -3.64
CA VAL A 127 3.24 12.67 -4.67
C VAL A 127 1.83 12.93 -5.20
N ARG A 128 1.68 12.93 -6.53
CA ARG A 128 0.36 13.05 -7.20
C ARG A 128 -0.40 11.73 -7.08
N SER A 129 -0.95 11.43 -5.91
CA SER A 129 -1.83 10.29 -5.70
C SER A 129 -3.07 10.73 -4.93
N PRO A 130 -4.25 10.13 -5.21
CA PRO A 130 -5.47 10.48 -4.50
C PRO A 130 -5.34 10.06 -3.02
N VAL A 131 -5.70 10.97 -2.11
CA VAL A 131 -5.51 10.80 -0.67
C VAL A 131 -6.41 9.71 -0.11
N LEU A 132 -7.72 9.76 -0.40
CA LEU A 132 -8.71 8.83 0.15
C LEU A 132 -8.38 7.34 -0.10
N PRO A 133 -7.99 6.93 -1.32
CA PRO A 133 -7.53 5.56 -1.56
C PRO A 133 -6.32 5.16 -0.75
N SER A 134 -5.36 6.07 -0.60
CA SER A 134 -4.16 5.80 0.20
C SER A 134 -4.49 5.56 1.67
N VAL A 135 -5.40 6.36 2.22
CA VAL A 135 -5.91 6.20 3.59
C VAL A 135 -6.60 4.85 3.76
N LEU A 136 -7.60 4.57 2.92
CA LEU A 136 -8.40 3.34 3.02
C LEU A 136 -7.52 2.08 2.86
N GLN A 137 -6.55 2.12 1.97
CA GLN A 137 -5.61 1.02 1.80
C GLN A 137 -4.74 0.80 3.03
N TRP A 138 -4.16 1.87 3.56
CA TRP A 138 -3.32 1.79 4.74
C TRP A 138 -4.13 1.29 5.95
N MET A 139 -5.33 1.86 6.16
CA MET A 139 -6.24 1.46 7.24
C MET A 139 -6.65 -0.01 7.12
N GLY A 140 -7.06 -0.47 5.94
CA GLY A 140 -7.50 -1.85 5.72
C GLY A 140 -6.38 -2.85 6.02
N ARG A 141 -5.18 -2.63 5.50
CA ARG A 141 -4.03 -3.51 5.77
C ARG A 141 -3.60 -3.48 7.24
N THR A 142 -3.55 -2.30 7.83
CA THR A 142 -3.18 -2.14 9.24
C THR A 142 -4.23 -2.77 10.15
N HIS A 143 -5.53 -2.62 9.83
CA HIS A 143 -6.61 -3.28 10.53
C HIS A 143 -6.45 -4.82 10.51
N VAL A 144 -6.26 -5.43 9.35
CA VAL A 144 -6.09 -6.89 9.25
C VAL A 144 -4.84 -7.36 9.98
N LEU A 145 -3.73 -6.61 9.90
CA LEU A 145 -2.49 -6.99 10.56
C LEU A 145 -2.58 -6.85 12.08
N MET A 146 -2.97 -5.66 12.58
CA MET A 146 -2.90 -5.31 13.99
C MET A 146 -4.14 -5.72 14.77
N CYS A 147 -5.34 -5.38 14.25
CA CYS A 147 -6.59 -5.62 15.00
C CYS A 147 -7.11 -7.06 14.84
N VAL A 148 -6.81 -7.72 13.71
CA VAL A 148 -7.27 -9.09 13.46
C VAL A 148 -6.17 -10.10 13.77
N THR A 149 -5.04 -10.06 13.05
CA THR A 149 -4.03 -11.12 13.13
C THR A 149 -3.20 -11.03 14.41
N ASP A 150 -2.72 -9.85 14.77
CA ASP A 150 -1.84 -9.66 15.91
C ASP A 150 -2.59 -9.79 17.24
N SER A 151 -3.83 -9.29 17.32
CA SER A 151 -4.66 -9.34 18.54
C SER A 151 -5.25 -10.71 18.82
N VAL A 152 -5.38 -11.59 17.82
CA VAL A 152 -5.96 -12.92 17.95
C VAL A 152 -4.87 -13.97 17.80
N MET A 153 -4.20 -14.34 18.91
CA MET A 153 -3.03 -15.27 18.89
C MET A 153 -3.24 -16.55 18.07
N PRO A 154 -4.38 -17.26 18.10
CA PRO A 154 -4.57 -18.45 17.27
C PRO A 154 -4.43 -18.19 15.76
N LEU A 155 -4.75 -16.98 15.29
CA LEU A 155 -4.67 -16.62 13.86
C LEU A 155 -3.24 -16.45 13.39
N GLN A 156 -2.31 -16.10 14.27
CA GLN A 156 -0.89 -15.93 13.95
C GLN A 156 -0.28 -17.25 13.44
N LYS A 157 -0.79 -18.38 13.93
CA LYS A 157 -0.33 -19.74 13.55
C LYS A 157 -1.24 -20.39 12.49
N THR A 158 -1.79 -19.60 11.59
CA THR A 158 -2.60 -20.10 10.48
C THR A 158 -1.85 -19.98 9.15
N THR A 159 -2.15 -20.88 8.22
CA THR A 159 -1.62 -20.81 6.85
C THR A 159 -2.05 -19.52 6.16
N ALA A 160 -3.23 -18.99 6.48
CA ALA A 160 -3.73 -17.74 5.92
C ALA A 160 -2.85 -16.54 6.30
N ALA A 161 -2.37 -16.46 7.55
CA ALA A 161 -1.44 -15.42 7.99
C ALA A 161 -0.10 -15.49 7.24
N GLY A 162 0.43 -16.70 7.06
CA GLY A 162 1.67 -16.92 6.31
C GLY A 162 1.54 -16.54 4.83
N VAL A 163 0.48 -16.97 4.18
CA VAL A 163 0.21 -16.62 2.77
C VAL A 163 0.02 -15.12 2.60
N LEU A 164 -0.71 -14.47 3.51
CA LEU A 164 -0.90 -13.02 3.50
C LEU A 164 0.41 -12.26 3.53
N ILE A 165 1.30 -12.59 4.48
CA ILE A 165 2.61 -11.95 4.62
C ILE A 165 3.45 -12.15 3.36
N LEU A 166 3.48 -13.37 2.81
CA LEU A 166 4.21 -13.65 1.57
C LEU A 166 3.67 -12.82 0.40
N CYS A 167 2.35 -12.77 0.21
CA CYS A 167 1.73 -11.97 -0.85
C CYS A 167 2.08 -10.48 -0.72
N TRP A 168 2.04 -9.94 0.50
CA TRP A 168 2.42 -8.56 0.74
C TRP A 168 3.90 -8.33 0.51
N ALA A 169 4.76 -9.16 1.09
CA ALA A 169 6.21 -9.00 0.95
C ALA A 169 6.68 -9.06 -0.51
N ILE A 170 6.22 -10.03 -1.30
CA ILE A 170 6.54 -10.13 -2.73
C ILE A 170 6.07 -8.87 -3.49
N THR A 171 4.85 -8.42 -3.20
CA THR A 171 4.29 -7.22 -3.83
C THR A 171 5.12 -5.97 -3.52
N GLU A 172 5.52 -5.79 -2.26
CA GLU A 172 6.25 -4.61 -1.81
C GLU A 172 7.71 -4.61 -2.26
N CYS A 173 8.35 -5.79 -2.30
CA CYS A 173 9.69 -5.96 -2.86
C CYS A 173 9.80 -5.57 -4.35
N VAL A 174 8.68 -5.56 -5.07
CA VAL A 174 8.63 -5.05 -6.46
C VAL A 174 8.19 -3.59 -6.50
N ARG A 175 7.27 -3.19 -5.64
CA ARG A 175 6.65 -1.86 -5.64
C ARG A 175 7.62 -0.75 -5.27
N TYR A 176 8.33 -0.89 -4.14
CA TYR A 176 9.23 0.16 -3.65
C TYR A 176 10.46 0.37 -4.53
N PRO A 177 11.16 -0.67 -5.02
CA PRO A 177 12.21 -0.46 -6.01
C PRO A 177 11.71 0.21 -7.30
N CYS A 178 10.49 -0.13 -7.77
CA CYS A 178 9.90 0.57 -8.90
C CYS A 178 9.70 2.07 -8.64
N TYR A 179 9.35 2.46 -7.41
CA TYR A 179 9.20 3.86 -7.06
C TYR A 179 10.54 4.57 -6.94
N ALA A 180 11.53 3.95 -6.29
CA ALA A 180 12.87 4.50 -6.15
C ALA A 180 13.51 4.73 -7.53
N LEU A 181 13.53 3.71 -8.38
CA LEU A 181 14.07 3.81 -9.74
C LEU A 181 13.23 4.71 -10.64
N GLY A 182 11.93 4.87 -10.36
CA GLY A 182 11.05 5.81 -11.05
C GLY A 182 11.42 7.27 -10.79
N ILE A 183 11.86 7.61 -9.57
CA ILE A 183 12.38 8.94 -9.24
C ILE A 183 13.66 9.24 -10.03
N LEU A 184 14.51 8.21 -10.20
CA LEU A 184 15.77 8.30 -10.96
C LEU A 184 15.58 8.18 -12.49
N ASN A 185 14.35 8.00 -12.97
CA ASN A 185 14.02 7.70 -14.38
C ASN A 185 14.76 6.47 -14.95
N ALA A 186 15.17 5.54 -14.08
CA ALA A 186 15.98 4.36 -14.40
C ALA A 186 15.22 3.03 -14.23
N THR A 187 13.88 3.03 -14.29
CA THR A 187 13.07 1.81 -14.07
C THR A 187 13.25 0.82 -15.23
N PRO A 188 13.83 -0.39 -14.98
CA PRO A 188 14.03 -1.39 -16.02
C PRO A 188 12.69 -1.99 -16.49
N LYS A 189 12.66 -2.42 -17.76
CA LYS A 189 11.42 -2.95 -18.38
C LYS A 189 10.90 -4.20 -17.67
N TRP A 190 11.79 -5.11 -17.23
CA TRP A 190 11.42 -6.35 -16.53
C TRP A 190 10.75 -6.07 -15.18
N LEU A 191 11.26 -5.10 -14.40
CA LEU A 191 10.71 -4.73 -13.11
C LEU A 191 9.30 -4.10 -13.28
N LEU A 192 9.15 -3.27 -14.32
CA LEU A 192 7.84 -2.71 -14.68
C LEU A 192 6.86 -3.82 -15.11
N TYR A 193 7.32 -4.81 -15.87
CA TYR A 193 6.51 -5.96 -16.25
C TYR A 193 6.06 -6.78 -15.04
N LEU A 194 6.97 -7.10 -14.11
CA LEU A 194 6.65 -7.77 -12.85
C LEU A 194 5.60 -7.01 -12.06
N ARG A 195 5.78 -5.70 -11.90
CA ARG A 195 4.83 -4.83 -11.19
C ARG A 195 3.40 -4.92 -11.74
N TYR A 196 3.26 -5.02 -13.07
CA TYR A 196 1.97 -5.10 -13.75
C TYR A 196 1.49 -6.53 -14.04
N THR A 197 2.17 -7.55 -13.54
CA THR A 197 1.81 -8.96 -13.75
C THR A 197 1.61 -9.72 -12.45
N LEU A 198 2.44 -9.49 -11.44
CA LEU A 198 2.38 -10.22 -10.15
C LEU A 198 1.05 -10.04 -9.41
N PHE A 199 0.32 -8.97 -9.66
CA PHE A 199 -1.00 -8.81 -9.04
C PHE A 199 -2.00 -9.91 -9.43
N ILE A 200 -1.80 -10.57 -10.59
CA ILE A 200 -2.75 -11.58 -11.11
C ILE A 200 -2.90 -12.75 -10.13
N PRO A 201 -1.82 -13.42 -9.67
CA PRO A 201 -1.92 -14.46 -8.65
C PRO A 201 -1.96 -13.90 -7.21
N LEU A 202 -1.16 -12.87 -6.89
CA LEU A 202 -0.98 -12.42 -5.52
C LEU A 202 -2.19 -11.69 -4.93
N TYR A 203 -2.94 -11.00 -5.81
CA TYR A 203 -4.08 -10.23 -5.35
C TYR A 203 -5.25 -11.10 -4.89
N PRO A 204 -5.71 -12.13 -5.66
CA PRO A 204 -6.73 -13.05 -5.18
C PRO A 204 -6.30 -13.85 -3.95
N LEU A 205 -5.05 -14.33 -3.90
CA LEU A 205 -4.52 -15.06 -2.75
C LEU A 205 -4.47 -14.19 -1.49
N GLY A 206 -3.97 -12.95 -1.61
CA GLY A 206 -3.94 -12.01 -0.49
C GLY A 206 -5.34 -11.66 0.01
N ALA A 207 -6.26 -11.34 -0.89
CA ALA A 207 -7.65 -11.03 -0.55
C ALA A 207 -8.38 -12.19 0.12
N ALA A 208 -8.22 -13.41 -0.41
CA ALA A 208 -8.79 -14.61 0.20
C ALA A 208 -8.22 -14.86 1.62
N SER A 209 -6.92 -14.62 1.80
CA SER A 209 -6.26 -14.75 3.12
C SER A 209 -6.76 -13.68 4.10
N GLU A 210 -6.92 -12.43 3.67
CA GLU A 210 -7.48 -11.35 4.49
C GLU A 210 -8.91 -11.67 4.94
N MET A 211 -9.77 -12.10 4.00
CA MET A 211 -11.16 -12.48 4.29
C MET A 211 -11.22 -13.67 5.25
N LYS A 212 -10.37 -14.69 5.03
CA LYS A 212 -10.31 -15.86 5.92
C LYS A 212 -9.89 -15.48 7.34
N LEU A 213 -8.88 -14.65 7.51
CA LEU A 213 -8.44 -14.18 8.83
C LEU A 213 -9.54 -13.38 9.53
N MET A 214 -10.20 -12.46 8.83
CA MET A 214 -11.33 -11.72 9.38
C MET A 214 -12.49 -12.66 9.81
N TYR A 215 -12.83 -13.62 8.95
CA TYR A 215 -13.89 -14.59 9.25
C TYR A 215 -13.54 -15.46 10.48
N ASP A 216 -12.34 -16.03 10.50
CA ASP A 216 -11.87 -16.89 11.60
C ASP A 216 -11.75 -16.11 12.94
N SER A 217 -11.52 -14.78 12.88
CA SER A 217 -11.45 -13.94 14.08
C SER A 217 -12.80 -13.74 14.80
N ILE A 218 -13.92 -13.81 14.07
CA ILE A 218 -15.24 -13.44 14.59
C ILE A 218 -15.62 -14.24 15.83
N GLY A 219 -15.36 -15.55 15.82
CA GLY A 219 -15.66 -16.41 16.95
C GLY A 219 -14.88 -16.06 18.22
N PHE A 220 -13.63 -15.63 18.07
CA PHE A 220 -12.80 -15.16 19.18
C PHE A 220 -13.26 -13.77 19.66
N VAL A 221 -13.44 -12.84 18.73
CA VAL A 221 -13.90 -11.47 19.00
C VAL A 221 -15.20 -11.46 19.80
N LYS A 222 -16.18 -12.31 19.44
CA LYS A 222 -17.46 -12.44 20.17
C LYS A 222 -17.29 -12.99 21.59
N ARG A 223 -16.41 -13.97 21.78
CA ARG A 223 -16.20 -14.57 23.10
C ARG A 223 -15.52 -13.65 24.10
N VAL A 224 -14.60 -12.82 23.60
CA VAL A 224 -13.76 -11.94 24.42
C VAL A 224 -14.30 -10.50 24.43
N GLU A 225 -15.37 -10.24 23.64
CA GLU A 225 -15.94 -8.89 23.46
C GLU A 225 -14.88 -7.85 23.07
N MET A 226 -13.93 -8.27 22.22
CA MET A 226 -12.79 -7.45 21.83
C MET A 226 -13.24 -6.23 21.00
N TYR A 227 -12.76 -5.04 21.38
CA TYR A 227 -13.10 -3.76 20.77
C TYR A 227 -14.60 -3.41 20.81
N TYR A 228 -15.33 -3.94 21.79
CA TYR A 228 -16.73 -3.60 22.03
C TYR A 228 -16.83 -2.31 22.84
N VAL A 229 -17.85 -1.53 22.55
CA VAL A 229 -18.22 -0.36 23.34
C VAL A 229 -19.63 -0.59 23.88
N HIS A 230 -19.73 -0.75 25.19
CA HIS A 230 -21.02 -1.01 25.87
C HIS A 230 -21.67 0.29 26.32
N MET A 231 -22.99 0.30 26.40
CA MET A 231 -23.77 1.33 27.09
C MET A 231 -24.03 0.93 28.56
N PRO A 232 -24.17 1.92 29.47
CA PRO A 232 -24.11 3.37 29.28
C PRO A 232 -22.67 3.89 29.22
N ASN A 233 -22.40 4.83 28.29
CA ASN A 233 -21.13 5.55 28.19
C ASN A 233 -21.40 7.04 27.88
N VAL A 234 -20.36 7.87 27.99
CA VAL A 234 -20.46 9.34 27.82
C VAL A 234 -21.04 9.75 26.44
N LEU A 235 -20.80 8.95 25.41
CA LEU A 235 -21.27 9.23 24.05
C LEU A 235 -22.63 8.59 23.72
N ASN A 236 -23.22 7.83 24.68
CA ASN A 236 -24.46 7.06 24.49
C ASN A 236 -24.45 6.23 23.18
N PHE A 237 -23.33 5.54 22.90
CA PHE A 237 -23.09 4.79 21.68
C PHE A 237 -22.64 3.35 22.00
N ALA A 238 -23.27 2.38 21.35
CA ALA A 238 -22.87 0.97 21.42
C ALA A 238 -22.18 0.57 20.11
N PHE A 239 -21.07 -0.12 20.21
CA PHE A 239 -20.35 -0.66 19.05
C PHE A 239 -19.99 -2.12 19.28
N ASP A 240 -20.37 -2.95 18.33
CA ASP A 240 -20.03 -4.36 18.29
C ASP A 240 -19.11 -4.61 17.09
N TYR A 241 -17.84 -4.90 17.41
CA TYR A 241 -16.82 -5.10 16.40
C TYR A 241 -17.08 -6.33 15.50
N SER A 242 -17.79 -7.33 16.00
CA SER A 242 -18.13 -8.50 15.20
C SER A 242 -19.09 -8.16 14.05
N TRP A 243 -20.05 -7.26 14.25
CA TRP A 243 -20.93 -6.76 13.19
C TRP A 243 -20.16 -5.94 12.16
N PHE A 244 -19.19 -5.15 12.61
CA PHE A 244 -18.30 -4.45 11.69
C PHE A 244 -17.52 -5.42 10.79
N LEU A 245 -16.99 -6.53 11.35
CA LEU A 245 -16.31 -7.56 10.57
C LEU A 245 -17.24 -8.22 9.54
N TYR A 246 -18.48 -8.53 9.91
CA TYR A 246 -19.47 -9.05 8.95
C TYR A 246 -19.75 -8.07 7.82
N LEU A 247 -19.94 -6.79 8.14
CA LEU A 247 -20.15 -5.75 7.14
C LEU A 247 -18.96 -5.67 6.17
N VAL A 248 -17.75 -5.66 6.71
CA VAL A 248 -16.53 -5.65 5.89
C VAL A 248 -16.48 -6.87 4.98
N LEU A 249 -16.74 -8.08 5.51
CA LEU A 249 -16.72 -9.32 4.72
C LEU A 249 -17.74 -9.33 3.58
N VAL A 250 -18.91 -8.72 3.77
CA VAL A 250 -19.93 -8.61 2.70
C VAL A 250 -19.51 -7.61 1.63
N VAL A 251 -18.95 -6.47 2.03
CA VAL A 251 -18.55 -5.39 1.08
C VAL A 251 -17.25 -5.73 0.35
N TYR A 252 -16.35 -6.48 0.99
CA TYR A 252 -15.01 -6.78 0.49
C TYR A 252 -14.97 -7.39 -0.92
N PRO A 253 -15.75 -8.43 -1.26
CA PRO A 253 -15.73 -9.04 -2.58
C PRO A 253 -16.08 -8.06 -3.72
N PHE A 254 -17.03 -7.16 -3.48
CA PHE A 254 -17.44 -6.15 -4.46
C PHE A 254 -16.31 -5.12 -4.70
N MET A 255 -15.71 -4.62 -3.63
CA MET A 255 -14.57 -3.70 -3.70
C MET A 255 -13.37 -4.37 -4.37
N PHE A 256 -13.11 -5.64 -4.03
CA PHE A 256 -12.06 -6.44 -4.62
C PHE A 256 -12.26 -6.61 -6.13
N ALA A 257 -13.44 -7.02 -6.57
CA ALA A 257 -13.74 -7.26 -7.98
C ALA A 257 -13.53 -5.99 -8.82
N GLN A 258 -14.07 -4.85 -8.38
CA GLN A 258 -13.89 -3.57 -9.06
C GLN A 258 -12.40 -3.22 -9.22
N LEU A 259 -11.64 -3.36 -8.14
CA LEU A 259 -10.21 -3.04 -8.13
C LEU A 259 -9.41 -4.00 -9.01
N TYR A 260 -9.73 -5.28 -8.98
CA TYR A 260 -9.06 -6.32 -9.76
C TYR A 260 -9.23 -6.08 -11.28
N PHE A 261 -10.45 -5.84 -11.74
CA PHE A 261 -10.72 -5.51 -13.14
C PHE A 261 -10.07 -4.21 -13.59
N TYR A 262 -10.05 -3.20 -12.72
CA TYR A 262 -9.34 -1.95 -12.99
C TYR A 262 -7.83 -2.17 -13.21
N MET A 263 -7.19 -3.06 -12.43
CA MET A 263 -5.79 -3.41 -12.60
C MET A 263 -5.47 -4.02 -13.97
N PHE A 264 -6.36 -4.87 -14.51
CA PHE A 264 -6.20 -5.38 -15.88
C PHE A 264 -6.27 -4.27 -16.93
N HIS A 265 -7.18 -3.30 -16.75
CA HIS A 265 -7.26 -2.16 -17.65
C HIS A 265 -5.97 -1.33 -17.62
N GLN A 266 -5.43 -1.08 -16.44
CA GLN A 266 -4.15 -0.38 -16.29
C GLN A 266 -2.98 -1.13 -16.92
N ARG A 267 -2.90 -2.44 -16.70
CA ARG A 267 -1.88 -3.30 -17.31
C ARG A 267 -1.90 -3.15 -18.83
N ARG A 268 -3.08 -3.28 -19.45
CA ARG A 268 -3.24 -3.11 -20.91
C ARG A 268 -2.75 -1.74 -21.37
N ARG A 269 -3.10 -0.67 -20.69
CA ARG A 269 -2.70 0.71 -21.04
C ARG A 269 -1.19 0.92 -20.93
N LYS A 270 -0.57 0.49 -19.82
CA LYS A 270 0.86 0.73 -19.55
C LYS A 270 1.80 -0.16 -20.37
N LEU A 271 1.40 -1.37 -20.71
CA LEU A 271 2.22 -2.28 -21.52
C LEU A 271 2.07 -2.02 -23.03
N LYS A 272 0.91 -1.51 -23.50
CA LYS A 272 0.73 -1.12 -24.93
C LYS A 272 1.51 0.14 -25.30
N THR A 273 1.55 1.17 -24.44
CA THR A 273 2.21 2.45 -24.72
C THR A 273 3.74 2.33 -24.91
N LYS A 274 4.36 1.18 -24.58
CA LYS A 274 5.80 0.94 -24.77
C LYS A 274 6.14 0.07 -26.00
N LYS A 275 5.14 -0.34 -26.80
CA LYS A 275 5.38 -1.05 -28.07
C LYS A 275 5.35 -0.12 -29.30
N ALA A 276 4.92 1.12 -29.13
CA ALA A 276 5.01 2.21 -30.10
C ALA A 276 6.19 3.13 -29.75
#